data_b642dda1b51ab2cb06ad4f27b331c615
#
_entry.id   b642dda1b51ab2cb06ad4f27b331c615
#
_cell.length_a   1.000
_cell.length_b   1.000
_cell.length_c   1.000
_cell.angle_alpha   90.00
_cell.angle_beta   90.00
_cell.angle_gamma   90.00
#
_symmetry.space_group_name_H-M   'P 1'
#
loop_
_entity.id
_entity.type
_entity.pdbx_description
1 polymer ?
#
loop_
_entity_poly.entity_id
_entity_poly.type
_entity_poly.pdbx_seq_one_letter_code
_entity_poly.pdbx_strand_id
1 'polypeptide(L)'
;VKETAPDPQNHPVRENPRWLRFESRVQQYGAYLLFLIVISALAGLFSHGFLSDRTQETGDKQLQVHYERFGRLQSDMALAITVSAPKHEQLVITLGGDFMQQYEIRTLQPQPDQVSSRNGILRLEYSHAHPGEAFDLWLGLTPQLPGSATSQIGVEGASSTSIWQFIYP
;
A
#
# COMPACT_ATOMS: atom_id res chain seq x y z
N VAL A 1 51.35 -24.40 -60.48
CA VAL A 1 50.92 -23.37 -59.56
C VAL A 1 49.76 -23.99 -58.76
N LYS A 2 50.02 -24.32 -57.50
CA LYS A 2 49.07 -24.98 -56.63
C LYS A 2 48.40 -23.87 -55.77
N GLU A 3 47.18 -23.56 -56.04
CA GLU A 3 46.37 -22.58 -55.38
C GLU A 3 45.88 -23.20 -54.04
N THR A 4 46.41 -22.71 -52.91
CA THR A 4 46.05 -23.16 -51.58
C THR A 4 44.77 -22.45 -51.17
N ALA A 5 43.68 -23.19 -51.06
CA ALA A 5 42.40 -22.67 -50.54
C ALA A 5 42.55 -22.16 -49.08
N PRO A 6 41.91 -21.05 -48.72
CA PRO A 6 42.00 -20.54 -47.37
C PRO A 6 41.23 -21.44 -46.39
N ASP A 7 41.90 -21.80 -45.29
CA ASP A 7 41.37 -22.58 -44.17
C ASP A 7 40.26 -21.79 -43.43
N PRO A 8 39.03 -22.30 -43.35
CA PRO A 8 37.90 -21.57 -42.73
C PRO A 8 37.84 -21.64 -41.19
N GLN A 9 38.90 -22.14 -40.53
CA GLN A 9 38.81 -22.43 -39.09
C GLN A 9 39.58 -21.50 -38.17
N ASN A 10 40.04 -20.34 -38.59
CA ASN A 10 40.78 -19.45 -37.72
C ASN A 10 40.05 -18.13 -37.44
N HIS A 11 38.93 -18.20 -36.75
CA HIS A 11 38.36 -17.05 -36.05
C HIS A 11 38.86 -17.10 -34.61
N PRO A 12 39.73 -16.20 -34.19
CA PRO A 12 40.18 -16.13 -32.79
C PRO A 12 39.12 -15.44 -31.94
N VAL A 13 38.00 -16.08 -31.77
CA VAL A 13 37.09 -15.71 -30.66
C VAL A 13 37.69 -16.31 -29.40
N ARG A 14 38.45 -15.52 -28.66
CA ARG A 14 38.91 -15.89 -27.33
C ARG A 14 37.68 -15.94 -26.41
N GLU A 15 37.04 -17.08 -26.41
CA GLU A 15 35.98 -17.38 -25.40
C GLU A 15 36.61 -17.40 -24.02
N ASN A 16 36.28 -16.41 -23.22
CA ASN A 16 36.75 -16.36 -21.83
C ASN A 16 35.86 -17.29 -20.99
N PRO A 17 36.35 -18.47 -20.51
CA PRO A 17 35.56 -19.46 -19.81
C PRO A 17 34.98 -18.97 -18.48
N ARG A 18 35.43 -17.81 -18.00
CA ARG A 18 34.85 -17.16 -16.81
C ARG A 18 33.54 -16.44 -17.14
N TRP A 19 33.44 -15.81 -18.32
CA TRP A 19 32.23 -15.15 -18.79
C TRP A 19 31.12 -16.15 -19.12
N LEU A 20 31.45 -17.25 -19.77
CA LEU A 20 30.50 -18.34 -20.09
C LEU A 20 29.88 -18.96 -18.82
N ARG A 21 30.69 -19.14 -17.76
CA ARG A 21 30.20 -19.61 -16.46
C ARG A 21 29.37 -18.59 -15.72
N PHE A 22 29.67 -17.31 -15.86
CA PHE A 22 28.85 -16.22 -15.32
C PHE A 22 27.51 -16.14 -16.03
N GLU A 23 27.54 -16.16 -17.35
CA GLU A 23 26.35 -16.11 -18.21
C GLU A 23 25.39 -17.28 -17.92
N SER A 24 25.90 -18.50 -17.83
CA SER A 24 25.06 -19.67 -17.52
C SER A 24 24.44 -19.60 -16.12
N ARG A 25 25.17 -19.06 -15.11
CA ARG A 25 24.62 -18.84 -13.77
C ARG A 25 23.57 -17.75 -13.77
N VAL A 26 23.79 -16.63 -14.44
CA VAL A 26 22.81 -15.54 -14.58
C VAL A 26 21.55 -16.05 -15.27
N GLN A 27 21.70 -16.88 -16.30
CA GLN A 27 20.56 -17.45 -17.02
C GLN A 27 19.77 -18.41 -16.13
N GLN A 28 20.44 -19.24 -15.35
CA GLN A 28 19.80 -20.20 -14.45
C GLN A 28 19.13 -19.51 -13.24
N TYR A 29 19.83 -18.61 -12.55
CA TYR A 29 19.28 -17.90 -11.39
C TYR A 29 18.32 -16.78 -11.79
N GLY A 30 18.52 -16.17 -12.96
CA GLY A 30 17.62 -15.17 -13.49
C GLY A 30 16.21 -15.69 -13.74
N ALA A 31 16.09 -16.92 -14.21
CA ALA A 31 14.79 -17.59 -14.38
C ALA A 31 14.08 -17.78 -13.03
N TYR A 32 14.80 -18.23 -12.00
CA TYR A 32 14.22 -18.37 -10.66
C TYR A 32 13.83 -17.03 -10.04
N LEU A 33 14.65 -16.00 -10.22
CA LEU A 33 14.36 -14.63 -9.75
C LEU A 33 13.09 -14.08 -10.44
N LEU A 34 13.00 -14.26 -11.76
CA LEU A 34 11.83 -13.81 -12.52
C LEU A 34 10.57 -14.56 -12.09
N PHE A 35 10.67 -15.86 -11.86
CA PHE A 35 9.56 -16.66 -11.36
C PHE A 35 9.11 -16.25 -9.96
N LEU A 36 10.07 -15.91 -9.09
CA LEU A 36 9.78 -15.39 -7.75
C LEU A 36 9.09 -14.03 -7.82
N ILE A 37 9.51 -13.13 -8.72
CA ILE A 37 8.85 -11.84 -8.95
C ILE A 37 7.40 -12.06 -9.44
N VAL A 38 7.18 -12.97 -10.38
CA VAL A 38 5.84 -13.28 -10.88
C VAL A 38 4.94 -13.84 -9.78
N ILE A 39 5.45 -14.78 -8.98
CA ILE A 39 4.70 -15.32 -7.84
C ILE A 39 4.37 -14.21 -6.83
N SER A 40 5.33 -13.33 -6.53
CA SER A 40 5.13 -12.20 -5.62
C SER A 40 4.07 -11.23 -6.15
N ALA A 41 4.05 -10.99 -7.46
CA ALA A 41 3.03 -10.19 -8.12
C ALA A 41 1.65 -10.84 -8.03
N LEU A 42 1.55 -12.15 -8.28
CA LEU A 42 0.30 -12.92 -8.17
C LEU A 42 -0.20 -12.99 -6.71
N ALA A 43 0.71 -12.98 -5.74
CA ALA A 43 0.38 -12.90 -4.31
C ALA A 43 -0.08 -11.51 -3.86
N GLY A 44 -0.16 -10.53 -4.78
CA GLY A 44 -0.64 -9.19 -4.48
C GLY A 44 0.39 -8.27 -3.81
N LEU A 45 1.69 -8.56 -3.98
CA LEU A 45 2.74 -7.71 -3.41
C LEU A 45 2.77 -6.31 -4.06
N PHE A 46 2.30 -6.19 -5.31
CA PHE A 46 2.37 -4.94 -6.10
C PHE A 46 1.01 -4.25 -6.29
N SER A 47 -0.09 -4.84 -5.82
CA SER A 47 -1.45 -4.34 -6.06
C SER A 47 -2.41 -4.88 -5.00
N HIS A 48 -3.72 -4.66 -5.20
CA HIS A 48 -4.77 -5.24 -4.37
C HIS A 48 -4.60 -6.75 -4.23
N GLY A 49 -4.42 -7.24 -3.00
CA GLY A 49 -4.27 -8.66 -2.77
C GLY A 49 -4.04 -9.01 -1.30
N PHE A 50 -4.02 -10.29 -1.01
CA PHE A 50 -3.92 -10.85 0.35
C PHE A 50 -2.79 -10.28 1.21
N LEU A 51 -1.67 -9.86 0.61
CA LEU A 51 -0.54 -9.26 1.33
C LEU A 51 -0.71 -7.75 1.54
N SER A 52 -1.52 -7.08 0.72
CA SER A 52 -1.80 -5.65 0.80
C SER A 52 -2.90 -5.33 1.80
N ASP A 53 -3.98 -6.11 1.78
CA ASP A 53 -5.15 -5.88 2.61
C ASP A 53 -4.85 -6.18 4.08
N ARG A 54 -5.09 -5.22 4.94
CA ARG A 54 -4.91 -5.34 6.38
C ARG A 54 -6.08 -4.74 7.14
N THR A 55 -6.38 -5.40 8.23
CA THR A 55 -7.33 -4.89 9.21
C THR A 55 -6.57 -4.68 10.51
N GLN A 56 -6.64 -3.48 11.03
CA GLN A 56 -6.08 -3.10 12.32
C GLN A 56 -7.22 -2.79 13.28
N GLU A 57 -7.19 -3.46 14.41
CA GLU A 57 -8.17 -3.23 15.49
C GLU A 57 -7.50 -2.55 16.68
N THR A 58 -8.25 -1.72 17.38
CA THR A 58 -7.83 -1.23 18.71
C THR A 58 -7.98 -2.31 19.78
N GLY A 59 -7.20 -2.22 20.85
CA GLY A 59 -7.22 -3.21 21.93
C GLY A 59 -8.58 -3.40 22.59
N ASP A 60 -9.45 -2.41 22.57
CA ASP A 60 -10.82 -2.43 23.06
C ASP A 60 -11.85 -2.89 22.01
N LYS A 61 -11.40 -3.21 20.78
CA LYS A 61 -12.21 -3.61 19.62
C LYS A 61 -13.32 -2.62 19.25
N GLN A 62 -13.21 -1.38 19.69
CA GLN A 62 -14.19 -0.34 19.35
C GLN A 62 -13.95 0.28 18.00
N LEU A 63 -12.70 0.26 17.50
CA LEU A 63 -12.32 0.80 16.22
C LEU A 63 -11.60 -0.27 15.40
N GLN A 64 -12.11 -0.52 14.22
CA GLN A 64 -11.52 -1.39 13.22
C GLN A 64 -11.22 -0.58 11.96
N VAL A 65 -10.00 -0.69 11.45
CA VAL A 65 -9.56 0.01 10.25
C VAL A 65 -9.11 -1.02 9.23
N HIS A 66 -9.81 -1.07 8.11
CA HIS A 66 -9.43 -1.88 6.96
C HIS A 66 -8.76 -0.99 5.92
N TYR A 67 -7.55 -1.35 5.48
CA TYR A 67 -6.73 -0.53 4.60
C TYR A 67 -5.77 -1.36 3.76
N GLU A 68 -5.31 -0.77 2.67
CA GLU A 68 -4.27 -1.32 1.81
C GLU A 68 -2.90 -0.84 2.28
N ARG A 69 -1.99 -1.79 2.55
CA ARG A 69 -0.61 -1.48 2.99
C ARG A 69 0.25 -0.90 1.87
N PHE A 70 -0.02 -1.32 0.65
CA PHE A 70 0.76 -0.97 -0.52
C PHE A 70 -0.12 -0.25 -1.52
N GLY A 71 0.28 0.93 -1.94
CA GLY A 71 -0.39 1.73 -2.94
C GLY A 71 0.59 2.27 -3.96
N ARG A 72 0.07 2.84 -5.01
CA ARG A 72 0.85 3.54 -6.02
C ARG A 72 0.53 5.03 -6.00
N LEU A 73 1.53 5.85 -6.30
CA LEU A 73 1.35 7.29 -6.42
C LEU A 73 0.22 7.63 -7.41
N GLN A 74 -0.68 8.53 -7.02
CA GLN A 74 -1.82 8.97 -7.81
C GLN A 74 -2.81 7.87 -8.23
N SER A 75 -2.80 6.71 -7.57
CA SER A 75 -3.83 5.67 -7.74
C SER A 75 -4.91 5.80 -6.66
N ASP A 76 -6.07 5.22 -6.95
CA ASP A 76 -7.13 5.15 -5.96
C ASP A 76 -6.81 4.08 -4.90
N MET A 77 -6.97 4.44 -3.64
CA MET A 77 -6.86 3.56 -2.48
C MET A 77 -8.11 3.67 -1.62
N ALA A 78 -8.47 2.56 -0.98
CA ALA A 78 -9.61 2.52 -0.07
C ALA A 78 -9.16 2.44 1.40
N LEU A 79 -9.88 3.14 2.25
CA LEU A 79 -9.76 3.07 3.71
C LEU A 79 -11.17 2.96 4.29
N ALA A 80 -11.46 1.85 4.98
CA ALA A 80 -12.72 1.67 5.66
C ALA A 80 -12.49 1.68 7.18
N ILE A 81 -13.30 2.46 7.88
CA ILE A 81 -13.24 2.63 9.32
C ILE A 81 -14.58 2.18 9.88
N THR A 82 -14.57 1.16 10.73
CA THR A 82 -15.76 0.67 11.45
C THR A 82 -15.62 1.00 12.92
N VAL A 83 -16.57 1.75 13.44
CA VAL A 83 -16.69 2.03 14.88
C VAL A 83 -17.79 1.15 15.45
N SER A 84 -17.40 0.20 16.30
CA SER A 84 -18.34 -0.73 16.94
C SER A 84 -19.03 -0.04 18.10
N ALA A 85 -20.36 0.00 18.04
CA ALA A 85 -21.21 0.48 19.13
C ALA A 85 -20.78 1.84 19.74
N PRO A 86 -20.87 2.94 18.97
CA PRO A 86 -20.61 4.27 19.51
C PRO A 86 -21.50 4.53 20.73
N LYS A 87 -20.95 5.16 21.77
CA LYS A 87 -21.66 5.41 23.04
C LYS A 87 -22.62 6.60 22.96
N HIS A 88 -22.39 7.48 22.01
CA HIS A 88 -23.11 8.73 21.84
C HIS A 88 -23.58 8.89 20.41
N GLU A 89 -24.61 9.66 20.19
CA GLU A 89 -25.10 10.04 18.85
C GLU A 89 -24.06 10.90 18.11
N GLN A 90 -23.27 11.66 18.87
CA GLN A 90 -22.18 12.44 18.30
C GLN A 90 -20.91 11.61 18.26
N LEU A 91 -20.41 11.35 17.03
CA LEU A 91 -19.20 10.62 16.75
C LEU A 91 -18.19 11.54 16.09
N VAL A 92 -16.98 11.63 16.64
CA VAL A 92 -15.89 12.40 16.04
C VAL A 92 -14.75 11.46 15.71
N ILE A 93 -14.47 11.31 14.41
CA ILE A 93 -13.36 10.51 13.90
C ILE A 93 -12.19 11.44 13.60
N THR A 94 -11.00 11.07 14.05
CA THR A 94 -9.77 11.86 13.87
C THR A 94 -8.79 11.12 12.99
N LEU A 95 -8.23 11.84 11.99
CA LEU A 95 -7.21 11.35 11.09
C LEU A 95 -5.98 12.26 11.22
N GLY A 96 -4.88 11.70 11.72
CA GLY A 96 -3.66 12.42 12.04
C GLY A 96 -2.40 11.70 11.55
N GLY A 97 -1.24 12.09 12.10
CA GLY A 97 0.05 11.63 11.62
C GLY A 97 0.37 12.21 10.25
N ASP A 98 0.85 11.40 9.34
CA ASP A 98 1.20 11.81 7.97
C ASP A 98 -0.03 11.94 7.05
N PHE A 99 -1.25 11.60 7.54
CA PHE A 99 -2.46 11.46 6.73
C PHE A 99 -2.73 12.67 5.84
N MET A 100 -2.77 13.87 6.43
CA MET A 100 -3.11 15.12 5.72
C MET A 100 -2.05 15.56 4.70
N GLN A 101 -0.81 15.12 4.87
CA GLN A 101 0.28 15.45 3.94
C GLN A 101 0.40 14.42 2.82
N GLN A 102 0.03 13.17 3.12
CA GLN A 102 0.22 12.03 2.25
C GLN A 102 -0.95 11.79 1.30
N TYR A 103 -2.17 12.09 1.73
CA TYR A 103 -3.39 11.70 1.02
C TYR A 103 -4.31 12.87 0.71
N GLU A 104 -4.89 12.83 -0.48
CA GLU A 104 -6.05 13.62 -0.86
C GLU A 104 -7.30 12.76 -0.73
N ILE A 105 -8.30 13.25 -0.01
CA ILE A 105 -9.60 12.57 0.12
C ILE A 105 -10.43 12.89 -1.11
N ARG A 106 -10.77 11.87 -1.90
CA ARG A 106 -11.63 11.98 -3.09
C ARG A 106 -13.08 11.73 -2.76
N THR A 107 -13.33 10.74 -1.92
CA THR A 107 -14.68 10.32 -1.57
C THR A 107 -14.74 10.06 -0.07
N LEU A 108 -15.87 10.43 0.53
CA LEU A 108 -16.13 10.25 1.94
C LEU A 108 -17.61 9.87 2.10
N GLN A 109 -17.86 8.68 2.63
CA GLN A 109 -19.22 8.15 2.82
C GLN A 109 -19.37 7.42 4.16
N PRO A 110 -20.34 7.81 5.00
CA PRO A 110 -21.25 8.93 4.81
C PRO A 110 -20.53 10.28 4.91
N GLN A 111 -21.15 11.33 4.37
CA GLN A 111 -20.58 12.68 4.50
C GLN A 111 -20.72 13.15 5.95
N PRO A 112 -19.67 13.74 6.53
CA PRO A 112 -19.73 14.29 7.86
C PRO A 112 -20.57 15.58 7.89
N ASP A 113 -21.19 15.85 9.03
CA ASP A 113 -21.94 17.09 9.27
C ASP A 113 -20.96 18.29 9.35
N GLN A 114 -19.78 18.07 9.93
CA GLN A 114 -18.76 19.08 10.04
C GLN A 114 -17.37 18.47 9.83
N VAL A 115 -16.54 19.22 9.10
CA VAL A 115 -15.12 18.93 8.89
C VAL A 115 -14.27 20.05 9.43
N SER A 116 -13.32 19.75 10.28
CA SER A 116 -12.35 20.72 10.80
C SER A 116 -10.94 20.15 10.76
N SER A 117 -9.96 21.03 10.61
CA SER A 117 -8.55 20.64 10.67
C SER A 117 -7.81 21.52 11.65
N ARG A 118 -7.09 20.92 12.57
CA ARG A 118 -6.24 21.61 13.54
C ARG A 118 -4.96 20.85 13.78
N ASN A 119 -3.82 21.54 13.71
CA ASN A 119 -2.50 20.95 13.99
C ASN A 119 -2.18 19.67 13.16
N GLY A 120 -2.61 19.63 11.90
CA GLY A 120 -2.38 18.45 11.03
C GLY A 120 -3.31 17.27 11.32
N ILE A 121 -4.31 17.43 12.18
CA ILE A 121 -5.33 16.43 12.47
C ILE A 121 -6.63 16.85 11.82
N LEU A 122 -7.17 15.99 10.96
CA LEU A 122 -8.50 16.15 10.38
C LEU A 122 -9.53 15.54 11.33
N ARG A 123 -10.59 16.30 11.62
CA ARG A 123 -11.72 15.87 12.45
C ARG A 123 -12.98 15.84 11.61
N LEU A 124 -13.61 14.68 11.62
CA LEU A 124 -14.88 14.40 10.95
C LEU A 124 -15.96 14.20 12.00
N GLU A 125 -16.95 15.08 12.02
CA GLU A 125 -18.01 15.07 13.01
C GLU A 125 -19.31 14.54 12.40
N TYR A 126 -19.91 13.58 13.07
CA TYR A 126 -21.19 12.94 12.71
C TYR A 126 -22.14 13.07 13.90
N SER A 127 -23.30 13.69 13.66
CA SER A 127 -24.29 13.98 14.70
C SER A 127 -25.39 12.92 14.82
N HIS A 128 -25.42 11.97 13.88
CA HIS A 128 -26.49 10.98 13.76
C HIS A 128 -25.97 9.54 13.80
N ALA A 129 -24.91 9.29 14.56
CA ALA A 129 -24.47 7.93 14.84
C ALA A 129 -25.49 7.26 15.79
N HIS A 130 -25.94 6.05 15.44
CA HIS A 130 -26.88 5.32 16.27
C HIS A 130 -26.13 4.60 17.41
N PRO A 131 -26.39 4.96 18.66
CA PRO A 131 -25.73 4.29 19.78
C PRO A 131 -26.04 2.79 19.80
N GLY A 132 -24.97 1.98 19.89
CA GLY A 132 -25.10 0.52 19.92
C GLY A 132 -25.09 -0.16 18.55
N GLU A 133 -25.19 0.57 17.44
CA GLU A 133 -25.01 0.05 16.09
C GLU A 133 -23.60 0.35 15.56
N ALA A 134 -23.09 -0.51 14.68
CA ALA A 134 -21.80 -0.24 14.04
C ALA A 134 -21.92 0.94 13.08
N PHE A 135 -20.96 1.85 13.14
CA PHE A 135 -20.85 2.96 12.21
C PHE A 135 -19.72 2.70 11.22
N ASP A 136 -20.04 2.63 9.95
CA ASP A 136 -19.07 2.38 8.89
C ASP A 136 -18.80 3.68 8.11
N LEU A 137 -17.52 4.02 8.00
CA LEU A 137 -17.03 5.14 7.22
C LEU A 137 -16.07 4.64 6.14
N TRP A 138 -16.35 4.97 4.90
CA TRP A 138 -15.52 4.65 3.76
C TRP A 138 -14.88 5.90 3.17
N LEU A 139 -13.56 5.85 2.94
CA LEU A 139 -12.78 6.91 2.33
C LEU A 139 -12.11 6.39 1.06
N GLY A 140 -12.31 7.12 -0.03
CA GLY A 140 -11.50 7.00 -1.24
C GLY A 140 -10.35 8.00 -1.16
N LEU A 141 -9.13 7.51 -1.22
CA LEU A 141 -7.88 8.27 -1.02
C LEU A 141 -7.02 8.22 -2.27
N THR A 142 -6.32 9.32 -2.54
CA THR A 142 -5.28 9.36 -3.59
C THR A 142 -3.96 9.79 -2.96
N PRO A 143 -2.93 8.91 -2.96
CA PRO A 143 -1.61 9.27 -2.44
C PRO A 143 -0.95 10.37 -3.27
N GLN A 144 -0.38 11.36 -2.59
CA GLN A 144 0.26 12.52 -3.22
C GLN A 144 1.79 12.45 -3.16
N LEU A 145 2.35 11.68 -2.23
CA LEU A 145 3.78 11.54 -2.04
C LEU A 145 4.19 10.06 -2.03
N PRO A 146 5.33 9.68 -2.65
CA PRO A 146 5.86 8.34 -2.55
C PRO A 146 6.59 8.14 -1.22
N GLY A 147 6.68 6.89 -0.78
CA GLY A 147 7.40 6.51 0.43
C GLY A 147 6.51 5.89 1.50
N SER A 148 7.04 5.81 2.72
CA SER A 148 6.31 5.28 3.86
C SER A 148 5.52 6.38 4.56
N ALA A 149 4.27 6.09 4.91
CA ALA A 149 3.40 6.96 5.68
C ALA A 149 2.85 6.24 6.91
N THR A 150 2.79 6.95 8.01
CA THR A 150 2.17 6.45 9.25
C THR A 150 1.02 7.37 9.64
N SER A 151 -0.19 6.86 9.52
CA SER A 151 -1.40 7.60 9.87
C SER A 151 -1.97 7.14 11.19
N GLN A 152 -2.46 8.08 11.99
CA GLN A 152 -3.18 7.78 13.23
C GLN A 152 -4.67 7.99 13.01
N ILE A 153 -5.45 6.95 13.31
CA ILE A 153 -6.90 6.96 13.18
C ILE A 153 -7.49 6.72 14.55
N GLY A 154 -8.38 7.58 14.98
CA GLY A 154 -8.97 7.49 16.30
C GLY A 154 -10.40 8.01 16.36
N VAL A 155 -11.06 7.69 17.44
CA VAL A 155 -12.34 8.25 17.83
C VAL A 155 -12.10 9.15 19.05
N GLU A 156 -12.62 10.36 19.03
CA GLU A 156 -12.42 11.30 20.13
C GLU A 156 -13.05 10.76 21.43
N GLY A 157 -12.27 10.77 22.51
CA GLY A 157 -12.70 10.18 23.78
C GLY A 157 -12.64 8.66 23.87
N ALA A 158 -12.09 7.99 22.84
CA ALA A 158 -11.86 6.55 22.79
C ALA A 158 -10.44 6.24 22.31
N SER A 159 -10.22 5.01 21.90
CA SER A 159 -8.91 4.52 21.45
C SER A 159 -8.54 5.01 20.06
N SER A 160 -7.25 5.08 19.78
CA SER A 160 -6.69 5.32 18.46
C SER A 160 -5.80 4.16 18.02
N THR A 161 -5.67 3.98 16.72
CA THR A 161 -4.78 3.00 16.13
C THR A 161 -3.86 3.67 15.11
N SER A 162 -2.70 3.08 14.87
CA SER A 162 -1.73 3.55 13.89
C SER A 162 -1.66 2.57 12.75
N ILE A 163 -1.76 3.04 11.53
CA ILE A 163 -1.61 2.26 10.31
C ILE A 163 -0.35 2.69 9.57
N TRP A 164 0.33 1.73 8.97
CA TRP A 164 1.51 1.97 8.15
C TRP A 164 1.23 1.56 6.70
N GLN A 165 1.57 2.44 5.78
CA GLN A 165 1.37 2.25 4.34
C GLN A 165 2.66 2.61 3.58
N PHE A 166 2.89 1.95 2.46
CA PHE A 166 3.99 2.25 1.56
C PHE A 166 3.47 2.56 0.16
N ILE A 167 3.86 3.72 -0.37
CA ILE A 167 3.42 4.23 -1.66
C ILE A 167 4.58 4.13 -2.65
N TYR A 168 4.38 3.34 -3.70
CA TYR A 168 5.31 3.24 -4.82
C TYR A 168 5.21 4.49 -5.71
N PRO A 169 6.32 4.86 -6.36
CA PRO A 169 6.32 5.92 -7.38
C PRO A 169 5.41 5.65 -8.55
#